data_75ad474e28a253d5ecaee8af89a5169e
#
_entry.id   75ad474e28a253d5ecaee8af89a5169e
#
_cell.length_a   1.000
_cell.length_b   1.000
_cell.length_c   1.000
_cell.angle_alpha   90.00
_cell.angle_beta   90.00
_cell.angle_gamma   90.00
#
_symmetry.space_group_name_H-M   'P 1'
#
loop_
_entity.id
_entity.type
_entity.pdbx_description
1 polymer ?
#
loop_
_entity_poly.entity_id
_entity_poly.type
_entity_poly.pdbx_seq_one_letter_code
_entity_poly.pdbx_strand_id
1 'polypeptide(L)'
;MTASRPFFSLSAVTKGGLAAALVFILAACSTGGGLYGAIPGDNRPHSGVDRARNMPIQGIDVARYQENVDFPAAFGAGIHFVFMKATEGKDYVDPNFRVNWERARQSGMPRGAYHFMTWCSLASEQAAWFVANVPNDPDALPPVLDLEWNNHSSCKNKPSRADALEKIRLMLDVMERHTGKLPIIYTDMNFHRDILEGEYFPNAFWLRSTAAEPHERYKNRTWTFWQWTQTGVVRGVRGEVDRNAFYGNQNDWLTFLSTGCDPRAIAALLPTGRCGYAK
;
A
#
# COMPACT_ATOMS: atom_id res chain seq x y z
N MET A 1 63.92 13.26 -52.64
CA MET A 1 64.01 12.35 -53.78
C MET A 1 62.64 11.68 -53.91
N THR A 2 61.89 12.21 -54.81
CA THR A 2 61.28 11.67 -56.02
C THR A 2 60.34 10.54 -55.81
N ALA A 3 59.06 10.85 -55.94
CA ALA A 3 58.17 10.64 -57.11
C ALA A 3 57.76 9.16 -57.21
N SER A 4 56.52 8.72 -57.41
CA SER A 4 55.59 9.08 -58.50
C SER A 4 54.24 8.40 -58.25
N ARG A 5 53.13 9.03 -58.65
CA ARG A 5 51.89 8.39 -59.07
C ARG A 5 52.00 7.76 -60.43
N PRO A 6 51.15 6.86 -60.89
CA PRO A 6 49.93 7.21 -61.64
C PRO A 6 48.73 6.24 -61.36
N PHE A 7 47.51 6.66 -61.45
CA PHE A 7 46.51 6.91 -62.50
C PHE A 7 45.92 5.66 -63.22
N PHE A 8 44.57 5.77 -63.38
CA PHE A 8 43.59 5.05 -64.22
C PHE A 8 43.02 3.75 -63.69
N SER A 9 41.72 3.45 -63.73
CA SER A 9 40.76 3.70 -64.82
C SER A 9 39.33 3.48 -64.28
N LEU A 10 38.39 4.22 -64.88
CA LEU A 10 36.94 4.01 -64.86
C LEU A 10 36.50 2.68 -65.50
N SER A 11 35.38 2.18 -65.05
CA SER A 11 34.19 1.61 -65.73
C SER A 11 33.53 0.58 -64.84
N ALA A 12 32.27 0.34 -64.77
CA ALA A 12 31.06 0.73 -65.44
C ALA A 12 29.84 0.26 -64.54
N VAL A 13 28.88 1.04 -64.57
CA VAL A 13 27.42 0.77 -64.55
C VAL A 13 26.99 -0.70 -64.60
N THR A 14 26.15 -1.12 -63.61
CA THR A 14 24.92 -1.91 -63.87
C THR A 14 23.94 -1.89 -62.71
N LYS A 15 22.77 -1.42 -63.07
CA LYS A 15 21.41 -1.92 -62.76
C LYS A 15 21.02 -2.24 -61.30
N GLY A 16 20.25 -1.41 -60.63
CA GLY A 16 18.79 -1.60 -60.48
C GLY A 16 18.43 -2.82 -59.65
N GLY A 17 18.24 -2.58 -58.35
CA GLY A 17 17.51 -3.47 -57.47
C GLY A 17 16.74 -2.63 -56.44
N LEU A 18 15.45 -2.39 -56.72
CA LEU A 18 14.53 -1.88 -55.73
C LEU A 18 14.47 -2.89 -54.55
N ALA A 19 15.12 -2.62 -53.47
CA ALA A 19 14.85 -3.28 -52.22
C ALA A 19 13.59 -2.65 -51.62
N ALA A 20 12.44 -3.31 -51.79
CA ALA A 20 11.23 -2.97 -51.08
C ALA A 20 11.47 -3.21 -49.58
N ALA A 21 11.65 -2.13 -48.83
CA ALA A 21 11.63 -2.18 -47.38
C ALA A 21 10.19 -2.48 -46.95
N LEU A 22 9.93 -3.74 -46.60
CA LEU A 22 8.72 -4.11 -45.89
C LEU A 22 8.79 -3.46 -44.50
N VAL A 23 8.10 -2.33 -44.35
CA VAL A 23 7.80 -1.76 -43.06
C VAL A 23 6.76 -2.67 -42.43
N PHE A 24 7.17 -3.57 -41.56
CA PHE A 24 6.26 -4.22 -40.61
C PHE A 24 5.75 -3.15 -39.66
N ILE A 25 4.59 -2.61 -39.94
CA ILE A 25 3.80 -1.88 -38.96
C ILE A 25 3.30 -2.96 -38.00
N LEU A 26 4.03 -3.14 -36.90
CA LEU A 26 3.50 -3.81 -35.73
C LEU A 26 2.34 -2.93 -35.23
N ALA A 27 1.15 -3.28 -35.63
CA ALA A 27 -0.06 -2.81 -34.95
C ALA A 27 0.01 -3.34 -33.52
N ALA A 28 0.59 -2.53 -32.63
CA ALA A 28 0.41 -2.71 -31.19
C ALA A 28 -1.07 -2.51 -30.95
N CYS A 29 -1.81 -3.61 -30.84
CA CYS A 29 -3.11 -3.59 -30.20
C CYS A 29 -2.89 -3.05 -28.80
N SER A 30 -3.15 -1.75 -28.61
CA SER A 30 -3.30 -1.17 -27.29
C SER A 30 -4.60 -1.76 -26.69
N THR A 31 -4.48 -2.93 -26.11
CA THR A 31 -5.42 -3.31 -25.06
C THR A 31 -5.25 -2.26 -23.98
N GLY A 32 -6.28 -1.49 -23.69
CA GLY A 32 -6.29 -0.43 -22.70
C GLY A 32 -5.97 -0.95 -21.29
N GLY A 33 -4.70 -1.18 -21.05
CA GLY A 33 -4.13 -1.32 -19.73
C GLY A 33 -3.64 0.05 -19.33
N GLY A 34 -4.10 0.57 -18.18
CA GLY A 34 -3.52 1.77 -17.60
C GLY A 34 -2.00 1.63 -17.46
N LEU A 35 -1.30 2.73 -17.23
CA LEU A 35 0.17 2.82 -17.10
C LEU A 35 0.80 1.76 -16.19
N TYR A 36 -0.01 1.09 -15.41
CA TYR A 36 0.34 -0.02 -14.54
C TYR A 36 -0.56 -1.21 -14.94
N GLY A 37 -0.06 -2.11 -15.76
CA GLY A 37 -0.76 -3.34 -16.14
C GLY A 37 -1.21 -4.15 -14.92
N ALA A 38 -2.23 -4.99 -15.08
CA ALA A 38 -2.68 -5.90 -14.03
C ALA A 38 -1.47 -6.63 -13.41
N ILE A 39 -1.34 -6.57 -12.09
CA ILE A 39 -0.23 -7.23 -11.40
C ILE A 39 -0.46 -8.73 -11.48
N PRO A 40 0.43 -9.49 -12.13
CA PRO A 40 0.30 -10.94 -12.18
C PRO A 40 0.46 -11.51 -10.76
N GLY A 41 -0.21 -12.60 -10.48
CA GLY A 41 0.17 -13.42 -9.34
C GLY A 41 -0.86 -13.61 -8.24
N ASP A 42 -2.06 -13.05 -8.32
CA ASP A 42 -3.12 -13.50 -7.43
C ASP A 42 -3.77 -14.76 -7.98
N ASN A 43 -3.65 -15.85 -7.25
CA ASN A 43 -4.10 -17.15 -7.72
C ASN A 43 -5.60 -17.40 -7.54
N ARG A 44 -6.24 -16.69 -6.62
CA ARG A 44 -7.62 -16.98 -6.20
C ARG A 44 -8.42 -15.72 -5.82
N PRO A 45 -8.41 -14.66 -6.61
CA PRO A 45 -9.19 -13.49 -6.28
C PRO A 45 -10.68 -13.80 -6.49
N HIS A 46 -11.50 -13.29 -5.61
CA HIS A 46 -12.96 -13.31 -5.83
C HIS A 46 -13.34 -12.32 -6.92
N SER A 47 -14.30 -12.66 -7.78
CA SER A 47 -14.75 -11.78 -8.89
C SER A 47 -15.26 -10.41 -8.41
N GLY A 48 -15.81 -10.32 -7.22
CA GLY A 48 -16.27 -9.06 -6.62
C GLY A 48 -15.15 -8.05 -6.29
N VAL A 49 -13.88 -8.41 -6.50
CA VAL A 49 -12.72 -7.52 -6.26
C VAL A 49 -11.98 -7.13 -7.55
N ASP A 50 -12.53 -7.44 -8.71
CA ASP A 50 -11.87 -7.20 -10.00
C ASP A 50 -11.46 -5.72 -10.20
N ARG A 51 -12.26 -4.79 -9.69
CA ARG A 51 -11.93 -3.36 -9.73
C ARG A 51 -10.63 -3.07 -8.98
N ALA A 52 -10.42 -3.65 -7.78
CA ALA A 52 -9.22 -3.43 -6.99
C ALA A 52 -7.96 -3.87 -7.73
N ARG A 53 -8.01 -4.99 -8.44
CA ARG A 53 -6.88 -5.53 -9.23
C ARG A 53 -6.41 -4.57 -10.31
N ASN A 54 -7.31 -3.75 -10.84
CA ASN A 54 -7.05 -2.80 -11.93
C ASN A 54 -6.77 -1.37 -11.44
N MET A 55 -6.78 -1.13 -10.13
CA MET A 55 -6.41 0.19 -9.59
C MET A 55 -4.91 0.45 -9.79
N PRO A 56 -4.52 1.69 -10.13
CA PRO A 56 -3.14 1.97 -10.58
C PRO A 56 -2.09 1.84 -9.48
N ILE A 57 -2.45 2.05 -8.24
CA ILE A 57 -1.52 2.03 -7.11
C ILE A 57 -1.80 0.81 -6.25
N GLN A 58 -0.92 -0.17 -6.34
CA GLN A 58 -1.03 -1.44 -5.64
C GLN A 58 -0.01 -1.52 -4.51
N GLY A 59 -0.38 -2.16 -3.43
CA GLY A 59 0.49 -2.42 -2.29
C GLY A 59 0.34 -3.82 -1.74
N ILE A 60 1.13 -4.09 -0.72
CA ILE A 60 1.07 -5.31 0.08
C ILE A 60 1.10 -4.95 1.56
N ASP A 61 0.62 -5.85 2.39
CA ASP A 61 0.97 -5.81 3.81
C ASP A 61 1.62 -7.13 4.22
N VAL A 62 2.60 -7.02 5.11
CA VAL A 62 3.48 -8.12 5.47
C VAL A 62 3.68 -8.22 6.98
N ALA A 63 3.90 -9.42 7.44
CA ALA A 63 4.28 -9.76 8.81
C ALA A 63 5.36 -10.85 8.77
N ARG A 64 5.65 -11.44 9.91
CA ARG A 64 6.64 -12.51 10.05
C ARG A 64 6.51 -13.65 9.03
N TYR A 65 5.32 -13.87 8.48
CA TYR A 65 5.05 -15.00 7.58
C TYR A 65 5.71 -14.85 6.21
N GLN A 66 5.91 -13.62 5.73
CA GLN A 66 6.56 -13.30 4.46
C GLN A 66 8.09 -13.22 4.59
N GLU A 67 8.62 -13.34 5.82
CA GLU A 67 10.05 -13.28 6.12
C GLU A 67 10.73 -12.01 5.55
N ASN A 68 11.87 -12.18 4.87
CA ASN A 68 12.62 -11.10 4.26
C ASN A 68 12.09 -10.81 2.86
N VAL A 69 11.59 -9.61 2.63
CA VAL A 69 11.05 -9.17 1.34
C VAL A 69 12.15 -8.57 0.46
N ASP A 70 12.14 -8.94 -0.83
CA ASP A 70 12.92 -8.27 -1.88
C ASP A 70 12.09 -7.13 -2.49
N PHE A 71 12.21 -5.93 -1.91
CA PHE A 71 11.42 -4.77 -2.34
C PHE A 71 11.72 -4.29 -3.77
N PRO A 72 12.97 -4.29 -4.28
CA PRO A 72 13.23 -4.05 -5.68
C PRO A 72 12.47 -4.99 -6.62
N ALA A 73 12.43 -6.28 -6.30
CA ALA A 73 11.67 -7.25 -7.08
C ALA A 73 10.15 -7.04 -6.96
N ALA A 74 9.65 -6.69 -5.77
CA ALA A 74 8.25 -6.36 -5.55
C ALA A 74 7.84 -5.09 -6.31
N PHE A 75 8.67 -4.04 -6.29
CA PHE A 75 8.45 -2.83 -7.07
C PHE A 75 8.39 -3.14 -8.57
N GLY A 76 9.33 -3.93 -9.09
CA GLY A 76 9.31 -4.40 -10.49
C GLY A 76 8.11 -5.29 -10.84
N ALA A 77 7.40 -5.81 -9.85
CA ALA A 77 6.13 -6.52 -10.00
C ALA A 77 4.89 -5.60 -9.83
N GLY A 78 5.09 -4.28 -9.74
CA GLY A 78 4.02 -3.29 -9.67
C GLY A 78 3.53 -2.98 -8.25
N ILE A 79 4.31 -3.29 -7.22
CA ILE A 79 4.00 -2.89 -5.83
C ILE A 79 4.58 -1.50 -5.57
N HIS A 80 3.74 -0.59 -5.11
CA HIS A 80 4.07 0.82 -4.91
C HIS A 80 4.19 1.21 -3.43
N PHE A 81 3.69 0.38 -2.51
CA PHE A 81 3.79 0.63 -1.08
C PHE A 81 3.69 -0.67 -0.28
N VAL A 82 4.14 -0.61 0.96
CA VAL A 82 4.04 -1.73 1.91
C VAL A 82 3.63 -1.22 3.29
N PHE A 83 2.69 -1.93 3.92
CA PHE A 83 2.46 -1.84 5.36
C PHE A 83 3.07 -3.06 6.05
N MET A 84 3.77 -2.83 7.17
CA MET A 84 4.50 -3.88 7.89
C MET A 84 3.99 -3.99 9.31
N LYS A 85 3.72 -5.22 9.76
CA LYS A 85 3.48 -5.46 11.18
C LYS A 85 4.70 -5.01 11.97
N ALA A 86 4.50 -4.09 12.89
CA ALA A 86 5.56 -3.64 13.78
C ALA A 86 5.37 -4.22 15.17
N THR A 87 4.20 -3.98 15.74
CA THR A 87 3.89 -4.36 17.12
C THR A 87 2.50 -4.95 17.24
N GLU A 88 2.28 -5.75 18.28
CA GLU A 88 0.99 -6.26 18.68
C GLU A 88 0.86 -6.23 20.20
N GLY A 89 -0.29 -5.76 20.69
CA GLY A 89 -0.50 -5.67 22.13
C GLY A 89 0.58 -4.84 22.82
N LYS A 90 0.94 -5.24 24.03
CA LYS A 90 1.87 -4.48 24.87
C LYS A 90 3.31 -5.00 24.89
N ASP A 91 3.60 -6.12 24.24
CA ASP A 91 4.86 -6.84 24.44
C ASP A 91 5.36 -7.64 23.21
N TYR A 92 4.63 -7.62 22.08
CA TYR A 92 5.09 -8.31 20.88
C TYR A 92 5.62 -7.31 19.84
N VAL A 93 6.81 -7.64 19.28
CA VAL A 93 7.40 -7.00 18.09
C VAL A 93 7.52 -8.04 16.99
N ASP A 94 7.10 -7.71 15.78
CA ASP A 94 7.30 -8.60 14.65
C ASP A 94 8.81 -8.79 14.38
N PRO A 95 9.32 -10.04 14.36
CA PRO A 95 10.75 -10.30 14.25
C PRO A 95 11.39 -9.79 12.96
N ASN A 96 10.60 -9.64 11.90
CA ASN A 96 11.09 -9.17 10.61
C ASN A 96 10.88 -7.67 10.38
N PHE A 97 10.20 -6.98 11.29
CA PHE A 97 9.87 -5.57 11.13
C PHE A 97 11.10 -4.70 10.82
N ARG A 98 12.10 -4.74 11.70
CA ARG A 98 13.28 -3.85 11.58
C ARG A 98 14.06 -4.12 10.30
N VAL A 99 14.21 -5.38 9.92
CA VAL A 99 14.95 -5.77 8.72
C VAL A 99 14.19 -5.32 7.47
N ASN A 100 12.90 -5.59 7.40
CA ASN A 100 12.07 -5.18 6.26
C ASN A 100 11.89 -3.67 6.18
N TRP A 101 11.76 -2.98 7.32
CA TRP A 101 11.70 -1.53 7.37
C TRP A 101 12.91 -0.87 6.72
N GLU A 102 14.11 -1.33 7.11
CA GLU A 102 15.35 -0.79 6.56
C GLU A 102 15.54 -1.16 5.09
N ARG A 103 15.21 -2.37 4.68
CA ARG A 103 15.26 -2.79 3.27
C ARG A 103 14.32 -1.96 2.39
N ALA A 104 13.08 -1.73 2.86
CA ALA A 104 12.14 -0.88 2.15
C ALA A 104 12.66 0.55 2.02
N ARG A 105 13.22 1.11 3.11
CA ARG A 105 13.84 2.43 3.10
C ARG A 105 14.97 2.53 2.06
N GLN A 106 15.88 1.56 2.04
CA GLN A 106 17.02 1.52 1.11
C GLN A 106 16.59 1.38 -0.35
N SER A 107 15.48 0.69 -0.61
CA SER A 107 14.93 0.53 -1.95
C SER A 107 14.06 1.69 -2.43
N GLY A 108 13.78 2.68 -1.57
CA GLY A 108 12.85 3.77 -1.86
C GLY A 108 11.37 3.35 -1.87
N MET A 109 11.04 2.16 -1.34
CA MET A 109 9.65 1.70 -1.23
C MET A 109 8.90 2.50 -0.16
N PRO A 110 7.81 3.20 -0.50
CA PRO A 110 6.91 3.80 0.48
C PRO A 110 6.44 2.75 1.49
N ARG A 111 6.66 3.02 2.77
CA ARG A 111 6.46 2.06 3.85
C ARG A 111 5.73 2.65 5.04
N GLY A 112 4.84 1.87 5.64
CA GLY A 112 4.16 2.21 6.88
C GLY A 112 4.22 1.07 7.89
N ALA A 113 4.16 1.41 9.18
CA ALA A 113 4.12 0.45 10.27
C ALA A 113 2.71 0.28 10.78
N TYR A 114 2.26 -0.94 11.06
CA TYR A 114 1.00 -1.15 11.75
C TYR A 114 1.16 -1.78 13.13
N HIS A 115 0.28 -1.34 14.04
CA HIS A 115 0.09 -1.90 15.37
C HIS A 115 -1.21 -2.70 15.40
N PHE A 116 -1.11 -3.99 15.69
CA PHE A 116 -2.27 -4.85 15.92
C PHE A 116 -2.78 -4.67 17.35
N MET A 117 -3.97 -4.12 17.49
CA MET A 117 -4.53 -3.82 18.80
C MET A 117 -5.10 -5.06 19.48
N THR A 118 -4.77 -5.26 20.75
CA THR A 118 -5.37 -6.30 21.60
C THR A 118 -6.31 -5.70 22.63
N TRP A 119 -7.37 -6.45 22.98
CA TRP A 119 -8.45 -5.91 23.82
C TRP A 119 -8.29 -6.23 25.30
N CYS A 120 -7.33 -7.10 25.66
CA CYS A 120 -7.05 -7.50 27.05
C CYS A 120 -5.99 -6.63 27.74
N SER A 121 -5.26 -5.81 27.01
CA SER A 121 -4.24 -4.90 27.56
C SER A 121 -4.77 -3.47 27.66
N LEU A 122 -4.14 -2.67 28.51
CA LEU A 122 -4.40 -1.24 28.55
C LEU A 122 -3.92 -0.57 27.25
N ALA A 123 -4.69 0.37 26.73
CA ALA A 123 -4.30 1.13 25.55
C ALA A 123 -3.03 1.95 25.77
N SER A 124 -2.82 2.47 27.00
CA SER A 124 -1.60 3.19 27.37
C SER A 124 -0.34 2.33 27.33
N GLU A 125 -0.43 1.05 27.71
CA GLU A 125 0.70 0.11 27.59
C GLU A 125 1.02 -0.19 26.14
N GLN A 126 0.00 -0.41 25.30
CA GLN A 126 0.16 -0.64 23.86
C GLN A 126 0.73 0.59 23.16
N ALA A 127 0.24 1.77 23.51
CA ALA A 127 0.75 3.03 22.98
C ALA A 127 2.24 3.25 23.34
N ALA A 128 2.62 2.99 24.58
CA ALA A 128 4.03 3.05 25.00
C ALA A 128 4.90 2.04 24.24
N TRP A 129 4.36 0.83 24.01
CA TRP A 129 5.05 -0.21 23.26
C TRP A 129 5.24 0.17 21.78
N PHE A 130 4.22 0.74 21.15
CA PHE A 130 4.31 1.29 19.80
C PHE A 130 5.41 2.36 19.71
N VAL A 131 5.39 3.35 20.57
CA VAL A 131 6.36 4.46 20.60
C VAL A 131 7.80 3.94 20.79
N ALA A 132 7.99 2.92 21.61
CA ALA A 132 9.31 2.36 21.89
C ALA A 132 9.90 1.56 20.69
N ASN A 133 9.05 1.05 19.79
CA ASN A 133 9.47 0.10 18.76
C ASN A 133 9.32 0.60 17.32
N VAL A 134 8.46 1.59 17.07
CA VAL A 134 8.24 2.15 15.73
C VAL A 134 9.03 3.44 15.55
N PRO A 135 9.89 3.54 14.52
CA PRO A 135 10.64 4.76 14.28
C PRO A 135 9.73 5.97 14.00
N ASN A 136 10.09 7.14 14.53
CA ASN A 136 9.57 8.41 14.03
C ASN A 136 10.34 8.78 12.76
N ASP A 137 9.80 8.39 11.62
CA ASP A 137 10.42 8.54 10.30
C ASP A 137 9.56 9.47 9.43
N PRO A 138 10.07 10.67 9.09
CA PRO A 138 9.30 11.64 8.30
C PRO A 138 8.98 11.14 6.88
N ASP A 139 9.78 10.23 6.33
CA ASP A 139 9.58 9.69 4.99
C ASP A 139 8.65 8.47 4.97
N ALA A 140 8.22 7.99 6.14
CA ALA A 140 7.28 6.88 6.21
C ALA A 140 5.85 7.32 5.89
N LEU A 141 5.01 6.38 5.46
CA LEU A 141 3.56 6.55 5.42
C LEU A 141 3.01 6.78 6.84
N PRO A 142 1.82 7.35 6.99
CA PRO A 142 1.16 7.40 8.29
C PRO A 142 1.12 6.03 8.95
N PRO A 143 1.27 5.94 10.27
CA PRO A 143 1.17 4.67 10.98
C PRO A 143 -0.26 4.14 10.90
N VAL A 144 -0.42 2.84 11.05
CA VAL A 144 -1.73 2.18 10.98
C VAL A 144 -2.09 1.58 12.33
N LEU A 145 -3.29 1.87 12.79
CA LEU A 145 -3.92 1.17 13.92
C LEU A 145 -4.84 0.09 13.36
N ASP A 146 -4.48 -1.16 13.60
CA ASP A 146 -5.20 -2.35 13.13
C ASP A 146 -6.24 -2.77 14.16
N LEU A 147 -7.50 -2.62 13.79
CA LEU A 147 -8.68 -2.78 14.61
C LEU A 147 -9.55 -3.94 14.12
N GLU A 148 -9.38 -5.08 14.73
CA GLU A 148 -10.21 -6.26 14.50
C GLU A 148 -10.41 -7.09 15.77
N TRP A 149 -11.39 -8.01 15.74
CA TRP A 149 -11.56 -8.95 16.81
C TRP A 149 -10.51 -10.05 16.73
N ASN A 150 -9.68 -10.17 17.77
CA ASN A 150 -8.62 -11.16 17.81
C ASN A 150 -9.17 -12.57 18.17
N ASN A 151 -9.76 -13.23 17.20
CA ASN A 151 -10.39 -14.53 17.39
C ASN A 151 -9.41 -15.67 17.66
N HIS A 152 -8.13 -15.50 17.28
CA HIS A 152 -7.09 -16.52 17.40
C HIS A 152 -6.20 -16.36 18.63
N SER A 153 -6.28 -15.22 19.34
CA SER A 153 -5.50 -15.01 20.55
C SER A 153 -6.14 -15.64 21.78
N SER A 154 -5.37 -15.74 22.87
CA SER A 154 -5.88 -16.08 24.20
C SER A 154 -6.81 -14.97 24.75
N CYS A 155 -6.71 -13.75 24.24
CA CYS A 155 -7.58 -12.64 24.59
C CYS A 155 -8.96 -12.79 23.95
N LYS A 156 -9.93 -13.25 24.73
CA LYS A 156 -11.33 -13.38 24.30
C LYS A 156 -12.21 -12.21 24.76
N ASN A 157 -11.61 -11.22 25.40
CA ASN A 157 -12.35 -10.07 25.90
C ASN A 157 -12.87 -9.22 24.75
N LYS A 158 -14.16 -8.91 24.79
CA LYS A 158 -14.80 -7.91 23.93
C LYS A 158 -15.26 -6.78 24.83
N PRO A 159 -14.54 -5.66 24.88
CA PRO A 159 -14.95 -4.49 25.65
C PRO A 159 -16.28 -3.95 25.15
N SER A 160 -16.94 -3.15 25.98
CA SER A 160 -18.08 -2.37 25.50
C SER A 160 -17.67 -1.47 24.35
N ARG A 161 -18.64 -1.06 23.51
CA ARG A 161 -18.35 -0.13 22.41
C ARG A 161 -17.72 1.16 22.91
N ALA A 162 -18.20 1.70 24.03
CA ALA A 162 -17.66 2.92 24.64
C ALA A 162 -16.19 2.75 25.05
N ASP A 163 -15.88 1.65 25.77
CA ASP A 163 -14.49 1.37 26.19
C ASP A 163 -13.56 1.12 24.99
N ALA A 164 -14.06 0.44 23.97
CA ALA A 164 -13.29 0.23 22.73
C ALA A 164 -12.96 1.56 22.05
N LEU A 165 -13.93 2.45 21.91
CA LEU A 165 -13.75 3.77 21.30
C LEU A 165 -12.81 4.66 22.11
N GLU A 166 -12.86 4.62 23.45
CA GLU A 166 -11.91 5.34 24.31
C GLU A 166 -10.48 4.84 24.05
N LYS A 167 -10.27 3.52 24.08
CA LYS A 167 -8.96 2.91 23.81
C LYS A 167 -8.43 3.27 22.41
N ILE A 168 -9.29 3.24 21.38
CA ILE A 168 -8.95 3.60 20.03
C ILE A 168 -8.48 5.06 19.95
N ARG A 169 -9.24 5.99 20.52
CA ARG A 169 -8.90 7.43 20.51
C ARG A 169 -7.57 7.70 21.20
N LEU A 170 -7.30 7.04 22.33
CA LEU A 170 -6.02 7.14 23.02
C LEU A 170 -4.87 6.66 22.13
N MET A 171 -5.01 5.49 21.48
CA MET A 171 -3.98 4.96 20.59
C MET A 171 -3.71 5.89 19.41
N LEU A 172 -4.76 6.34 18.73
CA LEU A 172 -4.65 7.25 17.58
C LEU A 172 -3.94 8.55 17.97
N ASP A 173 -4.30 9.15 19.10
CA ASP A 173 -3.69 10.38 19.60
C ASP A 173 -2.20 10.20 19.94
N VAL A 174 -1.80 9.09 20.57
CA VAL A 174 -0.38 8.83 20.86
C VAL A 174 0.41 8.54 19.59
N MET A 175 -0.15 7.76 18.65
CA MET A 175 0.49 7.48 17.37
C MET A 175 0.69 8.75 16.54
N GLU A 176 -0.31 9.65 16.51
CA GLU A 176 -0.21 10.94 15.83
C GLU A 176 0.87 11.82 16.45
N ARG A 177 0.90 11.96 17.79
CA ARG A 177 1.94 12.74 18.48
C ARG A 177 3.33 12.18 18.25
N HIS A 178 3.48 10.86 18.19
CA HIS A 178 4.78 10.23 17.98
C HIS A 178 5.31 10.46 16.56
N THR A 179 4.46 10.32 15.55
CA THR A 179 4.91 10.37 14.15
C THR A 179 4.67 11.71 13.46
N GLY A 180 3.89 12.61 14.06
CA GLY A 180 3.43 13.85 13.45
C GLY A 180 2.42 13.66 12.32
N LYS A 181 1.94 12.43 12.09
CA LYS A 181 1.03 12.06 11.00
C LYS A 181 -0.26 11.47 11.54
N LEU A 182 -1.39 11.88 10.96
CA LEU A 182 -2.70 11.33 11.32
C LEU A 182 -2.74 9.82 10.98
N PRO A 183 -2.91 8.92 11.96
CA PRO A 183 -2.88 7.49 11.72
C PRO A 183 -3.97 7.02 10.76
N ILE A 184 -3.71 5.93 10.05
CA ILE A 184 -4.71 5.20 9.27
C ILE A 184 -5.41 4.20 10.19
N ILE A 185 -6.71 4.02 10.02
CA ILE A 185 -7.48 2.97 10.69
C ILE A 185 -7.67 1.81 9.71
N TYR A 186 -7.05 0.65 10.03
CA TYR A 186 -7.40 -0.60 9.38
C TYR A 186 -8.50 -1.31 10.17
N THR A 187 -9.44 -1.95 9.44
CA THR A 187 -10.49 -2.75 10.10
C THR A 187 -11.11 -3.78 9.18
N ASP A 188 -11.62 -4.87 9.79
CA ASP A 188 -12.50 -5.84 9.14
C ASP A 188 -13.98 -5.46 9.29
N MET A 189 -14.84 -6.18 8.56
CA MET A 189 -16.28 -5.92 8.56
C MET A 189 -16.93 -6.11 9.92
N ASN A 190 -16.48 -7.11 10.69
CA ASN A 190 -17.13 -7.45 11.95
C ASN A 190 -16.83 -6.39 13.01
N PHE A 191 -15.57 -6.02 13.11
CA PHE A 191 -15.16 -4.97 14.05
C PHE A 191 -15.78 -3.62 13.67
N HIS A 192 -15.75 -3.28 12.36
CA HIS A 192 -16.38 -2.05 11.89
C HIS A 192 -17.86 -1.98 12.27
N ARG A 193 -18.64 -3.03 11.99
CA ARG A 193 -20.05 -3.08 12.32
C ARG A 193 -20.31 -2.95 13.83
N ASP A 194 -19.51 -3.65 14.64
CA ASP A 194 -19.73 -3.74 16.08
C ASP A 194 -19.31 -2.44 16.80
N ILE A 195 -18.25 -1.76 16.33
CA ILE A 195 -17.61 -0.65 17.03
C ILE A 195 -17.61 0.66 16.24
N LEU A 196 -17.23 0.63 14.95
CA LEU A 196 -16.92 1.85 14.20
C LEU A 196 -18.08 2.40 13.38
N GLU A 197 -19.12 1.61 13.15
CA GLU A 197 -20.27 2.04 12.34
C GLU A 197 -20.97 3.23 13.00
N GLY A 198 -21.17 4.31 12.23
CA GLY A 198 -21.78 5.55 12.72
C GLY A 198 -20.83 6.49 13.45
N GLU A 199 -19.61 6.06 13.80
CA GLU A 199 -18.62 6.93 14.41
C GLU A 199 -17.89 7.78 13.38
N TYR A 200 -17.62 9.03 13.73
CA TYR A 200 -16.78 9.91 12.95
C TYR A 200 -15.32 9.80 13.36
N PHE A 201 -14.46 9.60 12.38
CA PHE A 201 -13.01 9.68 12.51
C PHE A 201 -12.46 10.48 11.32
N PRO A 202 -11.57 11.47 11.54
CA PRO A 202 -10.92 12.21 10.46
C PRO A 202 -9.83 11.40 9.74
N ASN A 203 -9.62 10.18 10.17
CA ASN A 203 -8.57 9.28 9.72
C ASN A 203 -8.88 8.69 8.34
N ALA A 204 -7.85 8.42 7.55
CA ALA A 204 -7.95 7.55 6.40
C ALA A 204 -8.33 6.13 6.85
N PHE A 205 -9.17 5.46 6.08
CA PHE A 205 -9.55 4.07 6.35
C PHE A 205 -8.90 3.11 5.37
N TRP A 206 -8.38 2.03 5.91
CA TRP A 206 -7.95 0.86 5.18
C TRP A 206 -8.92 -0.30 5.50
N LEU A 207 -9.74 -0.67 4.52
CA LEU A 207 -10.82 -1.62 4.72
C LEU A 207 -10.50 -2.98 4.10
N ARG A 208 -10.70 -4.05 4.89
CA ARG A 208 -10.57 -5.42 4.42
C ARG A 208 -11.88 -5.88 3.78
N SER A 209 -11.85 -6.12 2.47
CA SER A 209 -12.99 -6.66 1.73
C SER A 209 -12.52 -7.56 0.58
N THR A 210 -12.45 -8.85 0.84
CA THR A 210 -11.83 -9.84 -0.06
C THR A 210 -12.82 -10.55 -1.01
N ALA A 211 -14.10 -10.16 -1.01
CA ALA A 211 -15.11 -10.80 -1.84
C ALA A 211 -16.10 -9.83 -2.48
N ALA A 212 -16.06 -8.54 -2.13
CA ALA A 212 -16.92 -7.51 -2.69
C ALA A 212 -16.27 -6.14 -2.52
N GLU A 213 -16.78 -5.12 -3.19
CA GLU A 213 -16.30 -3.74 -3.00
C GLU A 213 -16.61 -3.24 -1.57
N PRO A 214 -15.74 -2.39 -0.99
CA PRO A 214 -15.96 -1.88 0.36
C PRO A 214 -17.32 -1.19 0.56
N HIS A 215 -17.81 -0.44 -0.44
CA HIS A 215 -19.09 0.26 -0.33
C HIS A 215 -20.30 -0.69 -0.13
N GLU A 216 -20.21 -1.93 -0.59
CA GLU A 216 -21.24 -2.95 -0.39
C GLU A 216 -21.28 -3.50 1.04
N ARG A 217 -20.15 -3.39 1.74
CA ARG A 217 -19.94 -4.06 3.03
C ARG A 217 -19.83 -3.11 4.22
N TYR A 218 -19.41 -1.89 3.99
CA TYR A 218 -19.10 -0.91 5.04
C TYR A 218 -20.07 0.28 5.02
N LYS A 219 -21.25 0.09 4.39
CA LYS A 219 -22.24 1.14 4.22
C LYS A 219 -21.58 2.41 3.62
N ASN A 220 -21.72 3.54 4.25
CA ASN A 220 -21.20 4.82 3.74
C ASN A 220 -19.77 5.14 4.19
N ARG A 221 -18.99 4.15 4.66
CA ARG A 221 -17.60 4.40 5.06
C ARG A 221 -16.74 4.67 3.83
N THR A 222 -16.18 5.87 3.76
CA THR A 222 -15.14 6.17 2.78
C THR A 222 -13.87 5.39 3.11
N TRP A 223 -13.11 5.01 2.10
CA TRP A 223 -11.87 4.27 2.27
C TRP A 223 -10.76 4.84 1.39
N THR A 224 -9.54 4.78 1.89
CA THR A 224 -8.32 5.23 1.20
C THR A 224 -7.52 4.03 0.70
N PHE A 225 -7.52 2.96 1.48
CA PHE A 225 -6.88 1.69 1.12
C PHE A 225 -7.91 0.56 1.19
N TRP A 226 -7.76 -0.39 0.29
CA TRP A 226 -8.60 -1.58 0.22
C TRP A 226 -7.73 -2.83 0.19
N GLN A 227 -7.76 -3.64 1.27
CA GLN A 227 -7.19 -4.98 1.26
C GLN A 227 -8.18 -5.90 0.58
N TRP A 228 -7.85 -6.33 -0.65
CA TRP A 228 -8.77 -6.97 -1.54
C TRP A 228 -8.54 -8.48 -1.72
N THR A 229 -7.37 -9.02 -1.32
CA THR A 229 -7.09 -10.46 -1.26
C THR A 229 -6.04 -10.78 -0.21
N GLN A 230 -6.04 -12.04 0.25
CA GLN A 230 -5.06 -12.60 1.17
C GLN A 230 -4.24 -13.73 0.50
N THR A 231 -4.48 -13.97 -0.78
CA THR A 231 -3.86 -15.07 -1.56
C THR A 231 -3.02 -14.56 -2.72
N GLY A 232 -2.54 -13.31 -2.61
CA GLY A 232 -1.69 -12.71 -3.62
C GLY A 232 -0.34 -13.41 -3.71
N VAL A 233 0.22 -13.49 -4.92
CA VAL A 233 1.58 -13.94 -5.14
C VAL A 233 2.35 -12.81 -5.81
N VAL A 234 3.41 -12.33 -5.17
CA VAL A 234 4.21 -11.21 -5.62
C VAL A 234 5.67 -11.62 -5.72
N ARG A 235 6.30 -11.32 -6.84
CA ARG A 235 7.74 -11.57 -6.99
C ARG A 235 8.51 -10.78 -5.93
N GLY A 236 9.44 -11.43 -5.24
CA GLY A 236 10.17 -10.84 -4.13
C GLY A 236 9.53 -11.03 -2.75
N VAL A 237 8.35 -11.62 -2.70
CA VAL A 237 7.65 -11.95 -1.44
C VAL A 237 7.47 -13.45 -1.36
N ARG A 238 7.77 -14.02 -0.19
CA ARG A 238 7.62 -15.46 0.05
C ARG A 238 6.17 -15.81 0.37
N GLY A 239 5.65 -16.82 -0.31
CA GLY A 239 4.31 -17.36 -0.06
C GLY A 239 3.19 -16.46 -0.52
N GLU A 240 2.02 -16.68 0.03
CA GLU A 240 0.86 -15.81 -0.18
C GLU A 240 1.00 -14.52 0.64
N VAL A 241 0.50 -13.42 0.10
CA VAL A 241 0.58 -12.09 0.72
C VAL A 241 -0.71 -11.31 0.50
N ASP A 242 -1.08 -10.54 1.50
CA ASP A 242 -2.19 -9.60 1.43
C ASP A 242 -1.91 -8.51 0.41
N ARG A 243 -2.87 -8.24 -0.48
CA ARG A 243 -2.74 -7.22 -1.49
C ARG A 243 -3.73 -6.09 -1.28
N ASN A 244 -3.24 -4.91 -1.56
CA ASN A 244 -3.92 -3.66 -1.29
C ASN A 244 -3.99 -2.79 -2.53
N ALA A 245 -5.04 -2.00 -2.64
CA ALA A 245 -5.19 -0.95 -3.64
C ALA A 245 -5.42 0.39 -2.93
N PHE A 246 -4.80 1.45 -3.45
CA PHE A 246 -5.04 2.82 -3.02
C PHE A 246 -6.16 3.44 -3.85
N TYR A 247 -7.03 4.21 -3.21
CA TYR A 247 -8.11 4.93 -3.86
C TYR A 247 -7.60 6.20 -4.54
N GLY A 248 -7.43 6.14 -5.85
CA GLY A 248 -7.02 7.31 -6.62
C GLY A 248 -6.06 6.97 -7.76
N ASN A 249 -5.63 7.99 -8.44
CA ASN A 249 -4.65 7.92 -9.51
C ASN A 249 -3.23 8.25 -9.00
N GLN A 250 -2.26 8.39 -9.91
CA GLN A 250 -0.88 8.70 -9.55
C GLN A 250 -0.72 10.06 -8.86
N ASN A 251 -1.46 11.08 -9.26
CA ASN A 251 -1.38 12.40 -8.63
C ASN A 251 -1.97 12.38 -7.22
N ASP A 252 -3.05 11.64 -7.04
CA ASP A 252 -3.66 11.41 -5.72
C ASP A 252 -2.68 10.70 -4.80
N TRP A 253 -1.94 9.72 -5.33
CA TRP A 253 -0.91 9.00 -4.58
C TRP A 253 0.25 9.91 -4.16
N LEU A 254 0.78 10.74 -5.07
CA LEU A 254 1.83 11.70 -4.75
C LEU A 254 1.38 12.70 -3.69
N THR A 255 0.13 13.12 -3.77
CA THR A 255 -0.48 13.99 -2.75
C THR A 255 -0.57 13.28 -1.40
N PHE A 256 -1.00 12.01 -1.38
CA PHE A 256 -1.02 11.22 -0.14
C PHE A 256 0.38 11.04 0.45
N LEU A 257 1.40 10.74 -0.38
CA LEU A 257 2.78 10.63 0.08
C LEU A 257 3.30 11.91 0.74
N SER A 258 2.93 13.08 0.21
CA SER A 258 3.40 14.36 0.72
C SER A 258 2.63 14.87 1.93
N THR A 259 1.37 14.51 2.07
CA THR A 259 0.47 15.08 3.09
C THR A 259 0.00 14.07 4.13
N GLY A 260 0.02 12.78 3.82
CA GLY A 260 -0.62 11.72 4.60
C GLY A 260 -2.15 11.77 4.56
N CYS A 261 -2.74 12.63 3.72
CA CYS A 261 -4.18 12.87 3.68
C CYS A 261 -4.85 12.15 2.50
N ASP A 262 -6.04 11.61 2.74
CA ASP A 262 -6.89 11.14 1.63
C ASP A 262 -7.11 12.29 0.64
N PRO A 263 -6.90 12.09 -0.66
CA PRO A 263 -7.04 13.15 -1.67
C PRO A 263 -8.41 13.83 -1.65
N ARG A 264 -9.45 13.11 -1.27
CA ARG A 264 -10.82 13.65 -1.14
C ARG A 264 -10.99 14.52 0.11
N ALA A 265 -10.14 14.33 1.12
CA ALA A 265 -10.14 15.12 2.35
C ALA A 265 -9.39 16.44 2.19
N ILE A 266 -8.51 16.56 1.19
CA ILE A 266 -7.69 17.76 0.96
C ILE A 266 -8.54 18.99 0.57
N ALA A 267 -9.70 18.78 -0.06
CA ALA A 267 -10.65 19.85 -0.32
C ALA A 267 -11.13 20.58 0.96
N ALA A 268 -10.85 20.01 2.12
CA ALA A 268 -11.18 20.52 3.44
C ALA A 268 -9.93 20.69 4.33
N LEU A 269 -8.75 20.96 3.76
CA LEU A 269 -7.58 21.33 4.56
C LEU A 269 -7.95 22.49 5.47
N LEU A 270 -8.03 22.17 6.75
CA LEU A 270 -8.20 23.17 7.79
C LEU A 270 -7.02 24.15 7.75
N PRO A 271 -7.19 25.40 8.19
CA PRO A 271 -6.10 26.39 8.29
C PRO A 271 -4.88 25.89 9.08
N THR A 272 -5.03 24.79 9.80
CA THR A 272 -3.98 24.14 10.60
C THR A 272 -3.08 23.19 9.80
N GLY A 273 -3.30 23.00 8.49
CA GLY A 273 -2.58 22.03 7.66
C GLY A 273 -2.91 20.56 7.99
N ARG A 274 -3.90 20.28 8.83
CA ARG A 274 -4.36 18.94 9.16
C ARG A 274 -5.37 18.44 8.13
N CYS A 275 -5.36 17.15 7.86
CA CYS A 275 -6.39 16.50 7.05
C CYS A 275 -7.78 16.72 7.70
N GLY A 276 -8.73 17.19 6.92
CA GLY A 276 -10.11 17.32 7.34
C GLY A 276 -11.05 16.69 6.32
N TYR A 277 -11.95 15.83 6.74
CA TYR A 277 -13.10 15.47 5.92
C TYR A 277 -14.19 16.53 6.17
N ALA A 278 -14.83 17.02 5.10
CA ALA A 278 -16.05 17.81 5.25
C ALA A 278 -17.09 16.96 6.01
N LYS A 279 -17.70 17.53 7.06
CA LYS A 279 -18.77 16.89 7.82
C LYS A 279 -20.01 16.70 6.96
#